data_99f4607927d77a923a1a756d9a098514
#
_entry.id   99f4607927d77a923a1a756d9a098514
#
_cell.length_a   1.000
_cell.length_b   1.000
_cell.length_c   1.000
_cell.angle_alpha   90.00
_cell.angle_beta   90.00
_cell.angle_gamma   90.00
#
_symmetry.space_group_name_H-M   'P 1'
#
loop_
_entity.id
_entity.type
_entity.pdbx_description
1 polymer ?
#
loop_
_entity_poly.entity_id
_entity_poly.type
_entity_poly.pdbx_seq_one_letter_code
_entity_poly.pdbx_strand_id
1 'polypeptide(L)'
;VYKRQEQPAAAVDGNVLRIIMRMTADDRPIDLPQVKKEIGEALCKVYPKGHCGAFTQALMELGACVCTPKSPKCEVCPTQSFCRAYKTGNVTKYPVKRPKAAKKTEERTVLLLECNGRFAVEKRSETGLLAGLWQFPNVPQKLDAQTAVQTAQSFHTDPKELMLETHKTHIFTHIRWEMTGYVIRCNAMSEAFTWASLAEIEHDFALPTAFRQFSDELKTL
;
A
#
# COMPACT_ATOMS: atom_id res chain seq x y z
N VAL A 1 21.35 0.03 10.06
CA VAL A 1 22.68 0.17 10.70
C VAL A 1 23.15 -1.17 11.28
N TYR A 2 22.30 -1.88 12.02
CA TYR A 2 22.68 -3.16 12.66
C TYR A 2 23.10 -4.29 11.70
N LYS A 3 22.68 -4.27 10.43
CA LYS A 3 23.04 -5.30 9.43
C LYS A 3 24.52 -5.33 9.06
N ARG A 4 25.24 -4.22 9.29
CA ARG A 4 26.67 -4.10 8.98
C ARG A 4 27.58 -4.15 10.21
N GLN A 5 26.98 -4.23 11.40
CA GLN A 5 27.73 -4.35 12.64
C GLN A 5 27.75 -5.82 13.03
N GLU A 6 28.92 -6.33 13.44
CA GLU A 6 29.10 -7.71 13.90
C GLU A 6 28.42 -7.97 15.26
N GLN A 7 27.18 -7.47 15.41
CA GLN A 7 26.34 -7.68 16.59
C GLN A 7 25.25 -8.71 16.29
N PRO A 8 24.94 -9.63 17.22
CA PRO A 8 23.92 -10.65 17.05
C PRO A 8 22.50 -10.06 17.16
N ALA A 9 22.17 -9.11 16.28
CA ALA A 9 20.86 -8.50 16.18
C ALA A 9 20.08 -9.09 15.00
N ALA A 10 19.16 -9.98 15.27
CA ALA A 10 18.39 -10.67 14.25
C ALA A 10 17.49 -9.70 13.47
N ALA A 11 17.73 -9.58 12.17
CA ALA A 11 16.84 -8.86 11.26
C ALA A 11 15.70 -9.79 10.81
N VAL A 12 14.63 -9.85 11.60
CA VAL A 12 13.47 -10.73 11.36
C VAL A 12 12.48 -10.07 10.44
N ASP A 13 12.65 -10.27 9.13
CA ASP A 13 11.70 -9.88 8.09
C ASP A 13 10.80 -11.06 7.65
N GLY A 14 9.93 -10.83 6.66
CA GLY A 14 9.04 -11.87 6.15
C GLY A 14 9.76 -13.05 5.50
N ASN A 15 10.96 -12.87 4.96
CA ASN A 15 11.78 -13.94 4.37
C ASN A 15 12.36 -14.82 5.46
N VAL A 16 12.96 -14.20 6.48
CA VAL A 16 13.55 -14.91 7.62
C VAL A 16 12.48 -15.67 8.39
N LEU A 17 11.33 -15.04 8.68
CA LEU A 17 10.19 -15.72 9.33
C LEU A 17 9.76 -16.96 8.55
N ARG A 18 9.57 -16.85 7.25
CA ARG A 18 9.17 -17.97 6.39
C ARG A 18 10.16 -19.13 6.45
N ILE A 19 11.47 -18.84 6.37
CA ILE A 19 12.51 -19.86 6.45
C ILE A 19 12.42 -20.59 7.78
N ILE A 20 12.43 -19.86 8.90
CA ILE A 20 12.44 -20.47 10.23
C ILE A 20 11.17 -21.29 10.47
N MET A 21 9.99 -20.78 10.12
CA MET A 21 8.74 -21.51 10.28
C MET A 21 8.68 -22.78 9.43
N ARG A 22 9.27 -22.79 8.24
CA ARG A 22 9.43 -24.03 7.43
C ARG A 22 10.44 -24.99 8.05
N MET A 23 11.58 -24.49 8.51
CA MET A 23 12.60 -25.32 9.14
C MET A 23 12.09 -26.01 10.40
N THR A 24 11.31 -25.31 11.20
CA THR A 24 10.74 -25.80 12.47
C THR A 24 9.39 -26.51 12.31
N ALA A 25 8.73 -26.36 11.14
CA ALA A 25 7.34 -26.72 10.88
C ALA A 25 6.40 -26.08 11.92
N ASP A 26 6.62 -24.81 12.24
CA ASP A 26 5.80 -24.05 13.19
C ASP A 26 4.45 -23.71 12.54
N ASP A 27 3.35 -24.16 13.14
CA ASP A 27 1.99 -24.00 12.64
C ASP A 27 1.28 -22.74 13.19
N ARG A 28 1.95 -22.01 14.05
CA ARG A 28 1.42 -20.74 14.56
C ARG A 28 1.37 -19.69 13.45
N PRO A 29 0.38 -18.80 13.45
CA PRO A 29 0.31 -17.73 12.45
C PRO A 29 1.55 -16.82 12.48
N ILE A 30 2.17 -16.64 11.30
CA ILE A 30 3.39 -15.82 11.11
C ILE A 30 3.21 -14.34 11.49
N ASP A 31 2.00 -13.85 11.45
CA ASP A 31 1.63 -12.45 11.73
C ASP A 31 1.40 -12.16 13.22
N LEU A 32 1.61 -13.14 14.09
CA LEU A 32 1.59 -12.93 15.53
C LEU A 32 2.87 -12.22 15.99
N PRO A 33 2.77 -11.05 16.69
CA PRO A 33 3.93 -10.32 17.20
C PRO A 33 4.82 -11.18 18.10
N GLN A 34 4.19 -12.06 18.91
CA GLN A 34 4.87 -12.99 19.81
C GLN A 34 5.76 -13.97 19.04
N VAL A 35 5.29 -14.55 17.92
CA VAL A 35 6.06 -15.47 17.08
C VAL A 35 7.29 -14.77 16.51
N LYS A 36 7.12 -13.53 16.02
CA LYS A 36 8.25 -12.74 15.51
C LYS A 36 9.29 -12.45 16.59
N LYS A 37 8.85 -12.13 17.80
CA LYS A 37 9.72 -11.86 18.95
C LYS A 37 10.52 -13.11 19.32
N GLU A 38 9.85 -14.25 19.51
CA GLU A 38 10.47 -15.52 19.90
C GLU A 38 11.49 -16.02 18.84
N ILE A 39 11.15 -15.91 17.55
CA ILE A 39 12.07 -16.23 16.46
C ILE A 39 13.31 -15.32 16.51
N GLY A 40 13.12 -14.03 16.75
CA GLY A 40 14.21 -13.07 16.89
C GLY A 40 15.15 -13.42 18.05
N GLU A 41 14.59 -13.72 19.20
CA GLU A 41 15.35 -14.13 20.38
C GLU A 41 16.10 -15.46 20.16
N ALA A 42 15.47 -16.44 19.52
CA ALA A 42 16.10 -17.71 19.18
C ALA A 42 17.24 -17.54 18.16
N LEU A 43 17.04 -16.72 17.14
CA LEU A 43 18.07 -16.42 16.16
C LEU A 43 19.28 -15.73 16.78
N CYS A 44 19.10 -14.78 17.69
CA CYS A 44 20.22 -14.10 18.36
C CYS A 44 21.14 -15.09 19.08
N LYS A 45 20.62 -16.20 19.57
CA LYS A 45 21.41 -17.24 20.26
C LYS A 45 22.29 -18.08 19.33
N VAL A 46 21.92 -18.18 18.04
CA VAL A 46 22.62 -19.01 17.05
C VAL A 46 23.45 -18.20 16.05
N TYR A 47 23.46 -16.88 16.20
CA TYR A 47 24.28 -16.03 15.33
C TYR A 47 25.76 -16.34 15.48
N PRO A 48 26.49 -16.57 14.37
CA PRO A 48 27.89 -16.88 14.43
C PRO A 48 28.72 -15.65 14.85
N LYS A 49 29.56 -15.79 15.87
CA LYS A 49 30.46 -14.70 16.31
C LYS A 49 31.39 -14.28 15.17
N GLY A 50 31.52 -12.98 14.95
CA GLY A 50 32.38 -12.40 13.91
C GLY A 50 31.84 -12.53 12.46
N HIS A 51 30.62 -13.10 12.27
CA HIS A 51 29.99 -13.27 10.98
C HIS A 51 28.49 -12.95 10.98
N CYS A 52 28.06 -12.09 11.93
CA CYS A 52 26.65 -11.77 12.10
C CYS A 52 26.04 -11.09 10.85
N GLY A 53 26.78 -10.19 10.23
CA GLY A 53 26.34 -9.51 9.01
C GLY A 53 26.17 -10.47 7.84
N ALA A 54 27.15 -11.32 7.60
CA ALA A 54 27.10 -12.33 6.53
C ALA A 54 25.96 -13.33 6.75
N PHE A 55 25.75 -13.78 7.97
CA PHE A 55 24.65 -14.69 8.32
C PHE A 55 23.28 -14.06 8.08
N THR A 56 23.10 -12.79 8.46
CA THR A 56 21.86 -12.03 8.18
C THR A 56 21.59 -11.95 6.68
N GLN A 57 22.63 -11.63 5.90
CA GLN A 57 22.52 -11.53 4.45
C GLN A 57 22.17 -12.88 3.83
N ALA A 58 22.85 -13.96 4.25
CA ALA A 58 22.58 -15.31 3.78
C ALA A 58 21.13 -15.74 4.04
N LEU A 59 20.59 -15.45 5.22
CA LEU A 59 19.16 -15.74 5.53
C LEU A 59 18.22 -14.96 4.60
N MET A 60 18.49 -13.68 4.35
CA MET A 60 17.65 -12.88 3.45
C MET A 60 17.68 -13.39 2.02
N GLU A 61 18.87 -13.70 1.49
CA GLU A 61 19.06 -14.24 0.15
C GLU A 61 18.46 -15.64 0.00
N LEU A 62 18.64 -16.51 1.00
CA LEU A 62 17.98 -17.82 1.02
C LEU A 62 16.46 -17.67 0.89
N GLY A 63 15.86 -16.71 1.59
CA GLY A 63 14.43 -16.44 1.47
C GLY A 63 14.01 -15.84 0.14
N ALA A 64 14.83 -14.95 -0.42
CA ALA A 64 14.52 -14.30 -1.69
C ALA A 64 14.68 -15.20 -2.91
N CYS A 65 15.76 -16.03 -2.93
CA CYS A 65 16.18 -16.75 -4.12
C CYS A 65 15.83 -18.25 -4.12
N VAL A 66 15.81 -18.89 -2.95
CA VAL A 66 15.64 -20.34 -2.80
C VAL A 66 14.33 -20.67 -2.09
N CYS A 67 14.17 -20.26 -0.83
CA CYS A 67 12.98 -20.55 -0.03
C CYS A 67 11.84 -19.57 -0.34
N THR A 68 11.43 -19.47 -1.61
CA THR A 68 10.42 -18.53 -2.09
C THR A 68 9.00 -18.86 -1.55
N PRO A 69 8.07 -17.91 -1.54
CA PRO A 69 6.73 -18.13 -0.98
C PRO A 69 5.93 -19.23 -1.68
N LYS A 70 5.89 -19.24 -3.02
CA LYS A 70 5.01 -20.11 -3.80
C LYS A 70 5.73 -21.36 -4.33
N SER A 71 6.95 -21.20 -4.81
CA SER A 71 7.72 -22.25 -5.50
C SER A 71 9.14 -22.36 -4.92
N PRO A 72 9.31 -22.88 -3.69
CA PRO A 72 10.62 -23.03 -3.09
C PRO A 72 11.45 -24.08 -3.81
N LYS A 73 12.72 -23.76 -4.07
CA LYS A 73 13.69 -24.65 -4.72
C LYS A 73 14.38 -25.53 -3.67
N CYS A 74 13.64 -26.50 -3.14
CA CYS A 74 14.11 -27.31 -2.01
C CYS A 74 15.33 -28.18 -2.34
N GLU A 75 15.46 -28.64 -3.59
CA GLU A 75 16.54 -29.51 -4.05
C GLU A 75 17.91 -28.86 -3.95
N VAL A 76 17.98 -27.54 -4.09
CA VAL A 76 19.23 -26.77 -3.99
C VAL A 76 19.34 -26.01 -2.68
N CYS A 77 18.45 -26.28 -1.73
CA CYS A 77 18.42 -25.54 -0.46
C CYS A 77 19.53 -26.05 0.49
N PRO A 78 20.46 -25.20 0.94
CA PRO A 78 21.55 -25.62 1.84
C PRO A 78 21.05 -26.07 3.21
N THR A 79 19.82 -25.74 3.59
CA THR A 79 19.21 -26.15 4.87
C THR A 79 18.20 -27.28 4.72
N GLN A 80 18.14 -27.94 3.56
CA GLN A 80 17.17 -29.00 3.27
C GLN A 80 17.18 -30.11 4.32
N SER A 81 18.38 -30.59 4.70
CA SER A 81 18.54 -31.68 5.68
C SER A 81 18.00 -31.37 7.06
N PHE A 82 17.89 -30.09 7.41
CA PHE A 82 17.36 -29.62 8.71
C PHE A 82 15.89 -29.20 8.60
N CYS A 83 15.33 -29.13 7.41
CA CYS A 83 14.00 -28.56 7.20
C CYS A 83 12.91 -29.59 7.51
N ARG A 84 12.18 -29.39 8.62
CA ARG A 84 11.06 -30.28 9.02
C ARG A 84 9.92 -30.25 8.01
N ALA A 85 9.56 -29.08 7.47
CA ALA A 85 8.51 -28.97 6.47
C ALA A 85 8.86 -29.74 5.17
N TYR A 86 10.13 -29.77 4.76
CA TYR A 86 10.58 -30.59 3.63
C TYR A 86 10.47 -32.07 3.94
N LYS A 87 10.98 -32.52 5.09
CA LYS A 87 10.92 -33.93 5.50
C LYS A 87 9.50 -34.48 5.57
N THR A 88 8.52 -33.62 5.89
CA THR A 88 7.10 -34.01 5.96
C THR A 88 6.32 -33.76 4.67
N GLY A 89 6.97 -33.27 3.60
CA GLY A 89 6.31 -32.94 2.33
C GLY A 89 5.37 -31.73 2.39
N ASN A 90 5.42 -30.90 3.45
CA ASN A 90 4.45 -29.86 3.72
C ASN A 90 5.03 -28.43 3.58
N VAL A 91 6.02 -28.21 2.71
CA VAL A 91 6.71 -26.91 2.58
C VAL A 91 5.76 -25.76 2.29
N THR A 92 4.78 -25.98 1.42
CA THR A 92 3.81 -24.94 1.02
C THR A 92 2.76 -24.65 2.09
N LYS A 93 2.56 -25.55 3.07
CA LYS A 93 1.68 -25.31 4.22
C LYS A 93 2.22 -24.18 5.11
N TYR A 94 3.54 -24.01 5.14
CA TYR A 94 4.20 -23.02 5.99
C TYR A 94 4.73 -21.84 5.18
N PRO A 95 4.71 -20.62 5.74
CA PRO A 95 4.16 -20.25 7.04
C PRO A 95 2.62 -20.22 7.02
N VAL A 96 2.01 -20.53 8.13
CA VAL A 96 0.57 -20.35 8.33
C VAL A 96 0.29 -18.86 8.47
N LYS A 97 -0.80 -18.40 7.84
CA LYS A 97 -1.27 -17.00 7.94
C LYS A 97 -2.69 -17.00 8.45
N ARG A 98 -3.02 -16.05 9.31
CA ARG A 98 -4.42 -15.83 9.65
C ARG A 98 -5.20 -15.37 8.40
N PRO A 99 -6.49 -15.75 8.29
CA PRO A 99 -7.35 -15.14 7.28
C PRO A 99 -7.27 -13.62 7.40
N LYS A 100 -7.04 -12.94 6.28
CA LYS A 100 -7.05 -11.48 6.28
C LYS A 100 -8.46 -11.03 6.61
N ALA A 101 -8.60 -10.12 7.58
CA ALA A 101 -9.85 -9.43 7.80
C ALA A 101 -10.30 -8.76 6.49
N ALA A 102 -11.60 -8.79 6.22
CA ALA A 102 -12.15 -8.06 5.09
C ALA A 102 -11.76 -6.58 5.21
N LYS A 103 -11.29 -6.01 4.10
CA LYS A 103 -10.96 -4.58 4.08
C LYS A 103 -12.24 -3.79 4.24
N LYS A 104 -12.21 -2.75 5.07
CA LYS A 104 -13.30 -1.79 5.16
C LYS A 104 -13.44 -1.11 3.80
N THR A 105 -14.63 -1.17 3.21
CA THR A 105 -14.94 -0.41 2.00
C THR A 105 -15.48 0.96 2.39
N GLU A 106 -14.93 2.00 1.78
CA GLU A 106 -15.38 3.38 1.93
C GLU A 106 -15.73 3.93 0.56
N GLU A 107 -16.94 4.46 0.45
CA GLU A 107 -17.39 5.16 -0.74
C GLU A 107 -16.93 6.62 -0.69
N ARG A 108 -16.54 7.15 -1.85
CA ARG A 108 -16.13 8.54 -2.01
C ARG A 108 -16.64 9.13 -3.31
N THR A 109 -17.00 10.39 -3.27
CA THR A 109 -17.24 11.17 -4.47
C THR A 109 -16.08 12.15 -4.66
N VAL A 110 -15.46 12.10 -5.83
CA VAL A 110 -14.35 12.99 -6.23
C VAL A 110 -14.88 14.02 -7.22
N LEU A 111 -14.72 15.30 -6.89
CA LEU A 111 -15.15 16.41 -7.72
C LEU A 111 -13.97 16.92 -8.53
N LEU A 112 -13.99 16.67 -9.83
CA LEU A 112 -12.98 17.09 -10.78
C LEU A 112 -13.46 18.42 -11.41
N LEU A 113 -13.33 19.50 -10.62
CA LEU A 113 -13.83 20.83 -10.97
C LEU A 113 -12.89 21.46 -12.00
N GLU A 114 -13.39 21.76 -13.18
CA GLU A 114 -12.64 22.39 -14.27
C GLU A 114 -13.10 23.83 -14.48
N CYS A 115 -12.18 24.77 -14.58
CA CYS A 115 -12.45 26.14 -14.97
C CYS A 115 -11.30 26.70 -15.81
N ASN A 116 -11.58 27.08 -17.05
CA ASN A 116 -10.61 27.65 -18.00
C ASN A 116 -9.35 26.79 -18.17
N GLY A 117 -9.49 25.45 -18.32
CA GLY A 117 -8.38 24.51 -18.48
C GLY A 117 -7.58 24.22 -17.21
N ARG A 118 -8.06 24.70 -16.05
CA ARG A 118 -7.46 24.42 -14.76
C ARG A 118 -8.39 23.59 -13.89
N PHE A 119 -7.83 22.76 -13.05
CA PHE A 119 -8.54 21.87 -12.15
C PHE A 119 -8.28 22.25 -10.70
N ALA A 120 -9.33 22.18 -9.87
CA ALA A 120 -9.23 22.41 -8.44
C ALA A 120 -8.48 21.26 -7.76
N VAL A 121 -7.50 21.61 -6.94
CA VAL A 121 -6.81 20.69 -6.03
C VAL A 121 -6.71 21.30 -4.64
N GLU A 122 -6.64 20.45 -3.62
CA GLU A 122 -6.49 20.85 -2.23
C GLU A 122 -5.45 20.00 -1.52
N LYS A 123 -4.80 20.56 -0.51
CA LYS A 123 -3.85 19.82 0.33
C LYS A 123 -4.60 19.12 1.46
N ARG A 124 -4.32 17.83 1.65
CA ARG A 124 -4.88 17.06 2.76
C ARG A 124 -4.31 17.53 4.09
N SER A 125 -5.05 17.25 5.16
CA SER A 125 -4.56 17.50 6.52
C SER A 125 -3.23 16.79 6.79
N GLU A 126 -2.47 17.32 7.75
CA GLU A 126 -1.17 16.75 8.15
C GLU A 126 -1.30 15.42 8.92
N THR A 127 -2.52 14.93 9.13
CA THR A 127 -2.79 13.67 9.84
C THR A 127 -3.74 12.78 9.04
N GLY A 128 -3.68 11.46 9.28
CA GLY A 128 -4.54 10.48 8.66
C GLY A 128 -3.99 9.88 7.36
N LEU A 129 -4.86 9.21 6.62
CA LEU A 129 -4.49 8.52 5.38
C LEU A 129 -4.09 9.52 4.30
N LEU A 130 -2.92 9.33 3.67
CA LEU A 130 -2.36 10.24 2.65
C LEU A 130 -2.11 11.66 3.17
N ALA A 131 -1.74 11.82 4.44
CA ALA A 131 -1.48 13.10 5.09
C ALA A 131 -0.49 13.97 4.32
N GLY A 132 -0.76 15.27 4.23
CA GLY A 132 0.09 16.27 3.58
C GLY A 132 0.19 16.18 2.05
N LEU A 133 -0.40 15.17 1.42
CA LEU A 133 -0.44 15.04 -0.04
C LEU A 133 -1.58 15.86 -0.64
N TRP A 134 -1.53 16.06 -1.95
CA TRP A 134 -2.56 16.75 -2.69
C TRP A 134 -3.68 15.81 -3.14
N GLN A 135 -4.87 16.34 -3.36
CA GLN A 135 -6.03 15.60 -3.85
C GLN A 135 -6.95 16.51 -4.66
N PHE A 136 -7.81 15.90 -5.47
CA PHE A 136 -9.01 16.60 -5.95
C PHE A 136 -10.01 16.74 -4.80
N PRO A 137 -10.82 17.81 -4.74
CA PRO A 137 -11.90 17.95 -3.77
C PRO A 137 -12.75 16.68 -3.72
N ASN A 138 -13.03 16.18 -2.52
CA ASN A 138 -13.81 14.94 -2.39
C ASN A 138 -14.58 14.87 -1.07
N VAL A 139 -15.66 14.10 -1.06
CA VAL A 139 -16.47 13.84 0.11
C VAL A 139 -16.51 12.34 0.45
N PRO A 140 -16.54 11.95 1.73
CA PRO A 140 -16.48 10.56 2.18
C PRO A 140 -17.84 9.86 2.12
N GLN A 141 -18.54 10.01 0.99
CA GLN A 141 -19.83 9.39 0.69
C GLN A 141 -20.03 9.30 -0.81
N LYS A 142 -20.92 8.40 -1.24
CA LYS A 142 -21.37 8.32 -2.62
C LYS A 142 -22.48 9.33 -2.85
N LEU A 143 -22.26 10.26 -3.75
CA LEU A 143 -23.28 11.20 -4.22
C LEU A 143 -23.77 10.76 -5.60
N ASP A 144 -25.03 11.09 -5.91
CA ASP A 144 -25.50 11.12 -7.28
C ASP A 144 -25.04 12.39 -8.01
N ALA A 145 -25.21 12.43 -9.31
CA ALA A 145 -24.77 13.52 -10.17
C ALA A 145 -25.36 14.88 -9.77
N GLN A 146 -26.64 14.92 -9.40
CA GLN A 146 -27.30 16.16 -8.99
C GLN A 146 -26.74 16.71 -7.68
N THR A 147 -26.56 15.84 -6.69
CA THR A 147 -25.99 16.22 -5.39
C THR A 147 -24.49 16.59 -5.54
N ALA A 148 -23.76 15.97 -6.44
CA ALA A 148 -22.37 16.33 -6.74
C ALA A 148 -22.26 17.76 -7.31
N VAL A 149 -23.15 18.13 -8.25
CA VAL A 149 -23.23 19.49 -8.80
C VAL A 149 -23.62 20.50 -7.70
N GLN A 150 -24.59 20.18 -6.84
CA GLN A 150 -24.96 21.04 -5.71
C GLN A 150 -23.79 21.20 -4.72
N THR A 151 -23.02 20.14 -4.49
CA THR A 151 -21.81 20.21 -3.65
C THR A 151 -20.76 21.13 -4.27
N ALA A 152 -20.54 21.02 -5.59
CA ALA A 152 -19.66 21.95 -6.31
C ALA A 152 -20.12 23.40 -6.17
N GLN A 153 -21.43 23.65 -6.27
CA GLN A 153 -22.01 24.98 -6.09
C GLN A 153 -21.75 25.52 -4.67
N SER A 154 -21.82 24.66 -3.65
CA SER A 154 -21.53 25.08 -2.26
C SER A 154 -20.08 25.51 -2.05
N PHE A 155 -19.18 25.15 -2.94
CA PHE A 155 -17.78 25.60 -2.97
C PHE A 155 -17.60 26.94 -3.72
N HIS A 156 -18.68 27.59 -4.15
CA HIS A 156 -18.66 28.85 -4.91
C HIS A 156 -17.92 28.74 -6.26
N THR A 157 -18.07 27.62 -6.96
CA THR A 157 -17.40 27.36 -8.26
C THR A 157 -18.30 27.66 -9.46
N ASP A 158 -19.57 27.98 -9.25
CA ASP A 158 -20.58 28.25 -10.30
C ASP A 158 -20.60 27.12 -11.37
N PRO A 159 -21.05 25.89 -11.01
CA PRO A 159 -21.05 24.75 -11.92
C PRO A 159 -22.01 24.97 -13.09
N LYS A 160 -21.52 24.76 -14.33
CA LYS A 160 -22.24 24.96 -15.58
C LYS A 160 -22.70 23.65 -16.21
N GLU A 161 -21.84 22.66 -16.24
CA GLU A 161 -22.06 21.43 -16.99
C GLU A 161 -21.38 20.24 -16.31
N LEU A 162 -22.09 19.14 -16.18
CA LEU A 162 -21.53 17.84 -15.83
C LEU A 162 -21.02 17.18 -17.11
N MET A 163 -19.71 17.07 -17.26
CA MET A 163 -19.08 16.58 -18.49
C MET A 163 -18.93 15.06 -18.50
N LEU A 164 -18.57 14.47 -17.37
CA LEU A 164 -18.25 13.03 -17.30
C LEU A 164 -18.50 12.50 -15.87
N GLU A 165 -19.00 11.26 -15.81
CA GLU A 165 -19.02 10.43 -14.61
C GLU A 165 -18.06 9.26 -14.81
N THR A 166 -17.24 8.95 -13.82
CA THR A 166 -16.26 7.87 -13.87
C THR A 166 -16.17 7.14 -12.53
N HIS A 167 -15.77 5.86 -12.57
CA HIS A 167 -15.65 5.03 -11.37
C HIS A 167 -14.24 4.47 -11.25
N LYS A 168 -13.65 4.61 -10.08
CA LYS A 168 -12.31 4.10 -9.75
C LYS A 168 -12.32 3.37 -8.43
N THR A 169 -11.49 2.37 -8.33
CA THR A 169 -11.23 1.65 -7.07
C THR A 169 -9.77 1.79 -6.69
N HIS A 170 -9.50 2.11 -5.44
CA HIS A 170 -8.14 2.07 -4.91
C HIS A 170 -8.08 1.26 -3.62
N ILE A 171 -7.07 0.36 -3.54
CA ILE A 171 -6.94 -0.59 -2.44
C ILE A 171 -5.69 -0.26 -1.62
N PHE A 172 -5.91 0.19 -0.39
CA PHE A 172 -4.87 0.36 0.63
C PHE A 172 -4.67 -0.94 1.45
N THR A 173 -3.78 -0.90 2.40
CA THR A 173 -3.51 -2.06 3.27
C THR A 173 -4.76 -2.53 4.02
N HIS A 174 -5.55 -1.61 4.60
CA HIS A 174 -6.69 -1.93 5.45
C HIS A 174 -8.04 -1.41 4.92
N ILE A 175 -8.02 -0.52 3.92
CA ILE A 175 -9.19 0.17 3.39
C ILE A 175 -9.24 -0.02 1.89
N ARG A 176 -10.43 -0.10 1.33
CA ARG A 176 -10.74 -0.06 -0.09
C ARG A 176 -11.62 1.16 -0.35
N TRP A 177 -11.18 2.06 -1.21
CA TRP A 177 -12.02 3.15 -1.69
C TRP A 177 -12.71 2.77 -2.98
N GLU A 178 -14.03 2.91 -2.98
CA GLU A 178 -14.87 2.93 -4.19
C GLU A 178 -15.19 4.39 -4.48
N MET A 179 -14.68 4.90 -5.59
CA MET A 179 -14.71 6.32 -5.90
C MET A 179 -15.55 6.59 -7.14
N THR A 180 -16.52 7.47 -7.03
CA THR A 180 -17.23 8.05 -8.18
C THR A 180 -16.65 9.43 -8.43
N GLY A 181 -16.10 9.66 -9.61
CA GLY A 181 -15.57 10.94 -10.07
C GLY A 181 -16.58 11.66 -10.96
N TYR A 182 -16.81 12.92 -10.70
CA TYR A 182 -17.61 13.79 -11.56
C TYR A 182 -16.75 14.93 -12.10
N VAL A 183 -16.61 15.01 -13.41
CA VAL A 183 -15.98 16.15 -14.08
C VAL A 183 -17.03 17.22 -14.29
N ILE A 184 -16.85 18.35 -13.64
CA ILE A 184 -17.81 19.45 -13.64
C ILE A 184 -17.11 20.71 -14.15
N ARG A 185 -17.60 21.24 -15.27
CA ARG A 185 -17.16 22.55 -15.76
C ARG A 185 -17.79 23.66 -14.95
N CYS A 186 -16.96 24.59 -14.52
CA CYS A 186 -17.34 25.72 -13.67
C CYS A 186 -17.01 27.04 -14.33
N ASN A 187 -17.77 28.10 -13.99
CA ASN A 187 -17.52 29.45 -14.47
C ASN A 187 -16.65 30.28 -13.52
N ALA A 188 -16.49 29.82 -12.28
CA ALA A 188 -15.73 30.54 -11.24
C ALA A 188 -14.70 29.64 -10.56
N MET A 189 -13.55 30.21 -10.24
CA MET A 189 -12.51 29.61 -9.42
C MET A 189 -12.72 30.03 -7.98
N SER A 190 -13.02 29.07 -7.10
CA SER A 190 -13.14 29.32 -5.67
C SER A 190 -11.77 29.49 -5.02
N GLU A 191 -11.65 30.42 -4.09
CA GLU A 191 -10.44 30.65 -3.28
C GLU A 191 -10.17 29.50 -2.29
N ALA A 192 -11.14 28.60 -2.07
CA ALA A 192 -10.96 27.42 -1.22
C ALA A 192 -9.98 26.40 -1.79
N PHE A 193 -9.66 26.50 -3.09
CA PHE A 193 -8.83 25.52 -3.81
C PHE A 193 -7.64 26.22 -4.49
N THR A 194 -6.61 25.41 -4.71
CA THR A 194 -5.55 25.74 -5.67
C THR A 194 -5.97 25.28 -7.06
N TRP A 195 -5.88 26.14 -8.05
CA TRP A 195 -6.24 25.82 -9.43
C TRP A 195 -5.00 25.68 -10.29
N ALA A 196 -4.85 24.53 -10.91
CA ALA A 196 -3.68 24.19 -11.69
C ALA A 196 -4.06 23.45 -12.99
N SER A 197 -3.27 23.61 -14.03
CA SER A 197 -3.38 22.82 -15.26
C SER A 197 -3.01 21.36 -14.97
N LEU A 198 -3.42 20.45 -15.85
CA LEU A 198 -3.03 19.02 -15.69
C LEU A 198 -1.52 18.82 -15.69
N ALA A 199 -0.79 19.58 -16.50
CA ALA A 199 0.66 19.51 -16.55
C ALA A 199 1.31 19.94 -15.23
N GLU A 200 0.82 21.03 -14.62
CA GLU A 200 1.26 21.47 -13.29
C GLU A 200 0.91 20.43 -12.22
N ILE A 201 -0.32 19.85 -12.26
CA ILE A 201 -0.74 18.81 -11.31
C ILE A 201 0.16 17.58 -11.38
N GLU A 202 0.56 17.16 -12.56
CA GLU A 202 1.45 16.00 -12.72
C GLU A 202 2.87 16.26 -12.27
N HIS A 203 3.38 17.48 -12.45
CA HIS A 203 4.77 17.81 -12.21
C HIS A 203 5.01 18.38 -10.79
N ASP A 204 4.15 19.28 -10.33
CA ASP A 204 4.42 20.08 -9.14
C ASP A 204 3.65 19.63 -7.89
N PHE A 205 2.60 18.81 -8.07
CA PHE A 205 1.76 18.37 -6.98
C PHE A 205 1.97 16.89 -6.65
N ALA A 206 2.26 16.60 -5.39
CA ALA A 206 2.39 15.22 -4.91
C ALA A 206 1.02 14.54 -4.81
N LEU A 207 0.44 14.21 -5.98
CA LEU A 207 -0.86 13.54 -6.09
C LEU A 207 -0.68 12.03 -5.90
N PRO A 208 -1.32 11.39 -4.90
CA PRO A 208 -1.22 9.94 -4.68
C PRO A 208 -1.91 9.15 -5.79
N THR A 209 -1.48 7.91 -5.99
CA THR A 209 -2.00 7.01 -7.04
C THR A 209 -3.52 6.88 -7.00
N ALA A 210 -4.15 6.95 -5.82
CA ALA A 210 -5.60 6.92 -5.66
C ALA A 210 -6.32 8.02 -6.47
N PHE A 211 -5.72 9.21 -6.56
CA PHE A 211 -6.27 10.33 -7.31
C PHE A 211 -5.67 10.49 -8.69
N ARG A 212 -4.40 10.09 -8.88
CA ARG A 212 -3.71 10.18 -10.18
C ARG A 212 -4.46 9.47 -11.31
N GLN A 213 -5.13 8.35 -11.01
CA GLN A 213 -5.94 7.61 -11.97
C GLN A 213 -7.10 8.44 -12.59
N PHE A 214 -7.50 9.55 -11.98
CA PHE A 214 -8.46 10.48 -12.56
C PHE A 214 -7.79 11.46 -13.53
N SER A 215 -6.54 11.86 -13.28
CA SER A 215 -5.79 12.75 -14.18
C SER A 215 -5.63 12.15 -15.56
N ASP A 216 -5.50 10.83 -15.68
CA ASP A 216 -5.34 10.16 -16.97
C ASP A 216 -6.61 10.27 -17.84
N GLU A 217 -7.80 10.30 -17.24
CA GLU A 217 -9.05 10.51 -17.97
C GLU A 217 -9.26 11.97 -18.36
N LEU A 218 -8.80 12.92 -17.55
CA LEU A 218 -8.93 14.33 -17.83
C LEU A 218 -8.10 14.77 -19.07
N LYS A 219 -7.09 13.99 -19.46
CA LYS A 219 -6.29 14.22 -20.68
C LYS A 219 -7.06 13.99 -21.98
N THR A 220 -8.19 13.29 -21.90
CA THR A 220 -9.00 12.92 -23.05
C THR A 220 -10.19 13.84 -23.27
N LEU A 221 -10.38 14.84 -22.41
CA LEU A 221 -11.41 15.87 -22.49
C LEU A 221 -10.91 17.11 -23.20
#